data_111c33bc6e59dd2b1b1563ffdd061e72
#
_entry.id   111c33bc6e59dd2b1b1563ffdd061e72
#
_cell.length_a   1.000
_cell.length_b   1.000
_cell.length_c   1.000
_cell.angle_alpha   90.00
_cell.angle_beta   90.00
_cell.angle_gamma   90.00
#
_symmetry.space_group_name_H-M   'P 1'
#
loop_
_entity.id
_entity.type
_entity.pdbx_description
1 polymer ?
#
loop_
_entity_poly.entity_id
_entity_poly.type
_entity_poly.pdbx_seq_one_letter_code
_entity_poly.pdbx_strand_id
1 'polypeptide(L)' 'MADHRDDARTLLLEVLVRKVSEEQYPSSTILDLIESLLRPDEVAGYVAVLMRRIEDERYPSIPMIRRLVALAE' A
#
# COMPACT_ATOMS: atom_id res chain seq x y z
N MET A 1 1.12 -26.45 5.54
CA MET A 1 -0.25 -25.92 5.64
C MET A 1 -0.20 -24.49 6.15
N ALA A 2 -0.89 -23.58 5.49
CA ALA A 2 -0.86 -22.18 5.89
C ALA A 2 -1.52 -21.98 7.25
N ASP A 3 -0.91 -21.13 8.08
CA ASP A 3 -1.48 -20.72 9.35
C ASP A 3 -2.74 -19.89 9.07
N HIS A 4 -3.76 -20.11 9.88
CA HIS A 4 -5.00 -19.35 9.82
C HIS A 4 -4.76 -17.84 9.89
N ARG A 5 -3.77 -17.41 10.68
CA ARG A 5 -3.37 -16.00 10.79
C ARG A 5 -2.79 -15.47 9.48
N ASP A 6 -2.01 -16.29 8.79
CA ASP A 6 -1.44 -15.88 7.50
C ASP A 6 -2.53 -15.69 6.45
N ASP A 7 -3.54 -16.54 6.45
CA ASP A 7 -4.67 -16.40 5.52
C ASP A 7 -5.43 -15.10 5.79
N ALA A 8 -5.68 -14.80 7.06
CA ALA A 8 -6.37 -13.57 7.44
C ALA A 8 -5.54 -12.34 7.08
N ARG A 9 -4.23 -12.38 7.30
CA ARG A 9 -3.32 -11.31 6.94
C ARG A 9 -3.37 -11.04 5.43
N THR A 10 -3.26 -12.09 4.64
CA THR A 10 -3.24 -11.97 3.18
C THR A 10 -4.54 -11.39 2.65
N LEU A 11 -5.67 -11.88 3.15
CA LEU A 11 -6.97 -11.36 2.74
C LEU A 11 -7.16 -9.90 3.14
N LEU A 12 -6.75 -9.55 4.35
CA LEU A 12 -6.85 -8.17 4.82
C LEU A 12 -5.97 -7.24 3.97
N LEU A 13 -4.75 -7.66 3.69
CA LEU A 13 -3.83 -6.87 2.86
C LEU A 13 -4.43 -6.63 1.48
N GLU A 14 -4.98 -7.66 0.84
CA GLU A 14 -5.61 -7.53 -0.47
C GLU A 14 -6.76 -6.53 -0.44
N VAL A 15 -7.61 -6.59 0.58
CA VAL A 15 -8.73 -5.67 0.72
C VAL A 15 -8.24 -4.24 0.91
N LEU A 16 -7.25 -4.04 1.78
CA LEU A 16 -6.74 -2.70 2.06
C LEU A 16 -6.06 -2.09 0.83
N VAL A 17 -5.27 -2.86 0.11
CA VAL A 17 -4.61 -2.38 -1.11
C VAL A 17 -5.64 -2.02 -2.17
N ARG A 18 -6.68 -2.84 -2.32
CA ARG A 18 -7.76 -2.54 -3.27
C ARG A 18 -8.46 -1.24 -2.89
N LYS A 19 -8.74 -1.03 -1.60
CA LYS A 19 -9.36 0.20 -1.13
C LYS A 19 -8.51 1.42 -1.45
N VAL A 20 -7.20 1.32 -1.22
CA VAL A 20 -6.28 2.41 -1.55
C VAL A 20 -6.30 2.72 -3.04
N SER A 21 -6.35 1.69 -3.90
CA SER A 21 -6.34 1.91 -5.34
C SER A 21 -7.65 2.54 -5.84
N GLU A 22 -8.75 2.37 -5.12
CA GLU A 22 -10.05 2.90 -5.50
C GLU A 22 -10.36 4.27 -4.89
N GLU A 23 -9.80 4.58 -3.73
CA GLU A 23 -10.10 5.82 -3.02
C GLU A 23 -9.32 7.00 -3.58
N GLN A 24 -9.99 8.15 -3.67
CA GLN A 24 -9.38 9.37 -4.15
C GLN A 24 -8.31 9.89 -3.19
N TYR A 25 -8.57 9.81 -1.89
CA TYR A 25 -7.64 10.28 -0.85
C TYR A 25 -7.47 9.21 0.21
N PRO A 26 -6.54 8.25 -0.02
CA PRO A 26 -6.31 7.21 0.99
C PRO A 26 -5.72 7.79 2.26
N SER A 27 -6.21 7.31 3.40
CA SER A 27 -5.76 7.76 4.70
C SER A 27 -4.32 7.30 4.96
N SER A 28 -3.50 8.19 5.54
CA SER A 28 -2.14 7.81 5.91
C SER A 28 -2.12 6.70 6.97
N THR A 29 -3.14 6.64 7.83
CA THR A 29 -3.28 5.56 8.80
C THR A 29 -3.46 4.21 8.10
N ILE A 30 -4.29 4.16 7.06
CA ILE A 30 -4.48 2.92 6.30
C ILE A 30 -3.18 2.51 5.60
N LEU A 31 -2.46 3.47 5.03
CA LEU A 31 -1.17 3.20 4.40
C LEU A 31 -0.16 2.67 5.41
N ASP A 32 -0.12 3.25 6.61
CA ASP A 32 0.75 2.75 7.68
C ASP A 32 0.40 1.32 8.06
N LEU A 33 -0.89 0.99 8.16
CA LEU A 33 -1.34 -0.35 8.50
C LEU A 33 -0.94 -1.35 7.41
N ILE A 34 -1.12 -0.99 6.14
CA ILE A 34 -0.68 -1.84 5.04
C ILE A 34 0.81 -2.11 5.14
N GLU A 35 1.62 -1.06 5.33
CA GLU A 35 3.07 -1.20 5.38
C GLU A 35 3.52 -2.06 6.55
N SER A 36 2.78 -2.05 7.66
CA SER A 36 3.09 -2.92 8.79
C SER A 36 2.82 -4.39 8.50
N LEU A 37 1.95 -4.69 7.53
CA LEU A 37 1.59 -6.06 7.16
C LEU A 37 2.43 -6.62 6.02
N LEU A 38 3.11 -5.77 5.25
CA LEU A 38 3.83 -6.20 4.05
C LEU A 38 5.01 -7.10 4.36
N ARG A 39 5.12 -8.16 3.58
CA ARG A 39 6.32 -8.98 3.54
C ARG A 39 7.24 -8.48 2.43
N PRO A 40 8.54 -8.80 2.47
CA PRO A 40 9.49 -8.27 1.46
C PRO A 40 9.07 -8.53 0.01
N ASP A 41 8.50 -9.69 -0.27
CA ASP A 41 8.06 -10.04 -1.63
C ASP A 41 6.79 -9.31 -2.07
N GLU A 42 6.11 -8.63 -1.15
CA GLU A 42 4.89 -7.90 -1.43
C GLU A 42 5.11 -6.40 -1.63
N VAL A 43 6.29 -5.90 -1.27
CA VAL A 43 6.59 -4.47 -1.31
C VAL A 43 6.50 -3.91 -2.73
N ALA A 44 7.03 -4.64 -3.72
CA ALA A 44 7.02 -4.16 -5.10
C ALA A 44 5.60 -3.94 -5.64
N GLY A 45 4.67 -4.83 -5.30
CA GLY A 45 3.28 -4.66 -5.72
C GLY A 45 2.62 -3.43 -5.09
N TYR A 46 2.87 -3.22 -3.81
CA TYR A 46 2.36 -2.06 -3.09
C TYR A 46 2.94 -0.76 -3.68
N VAL A 47 4.24 -0.72 -3.92
CA VAL A 47 4.91 0.43 -4.53
C VAL A 47 4.30 0.74 -5.89
N ALA A 48 4.01 -0.28 -6.70
CA ALA A 48 3.39 -0.09 -8.01
C ALA A 48 2.02 0.58 -7.90
N VAL A 49 1.22 0.20 -6.90
CA VAL A 49 -0.09 0.82 -6.67
C VAL A 49 0.06 2.30 -6.33
N LEU A 50 0.99 2.64 -5.42
CA LEU A 50 1.21 4.04 -5.05
C LEU A 50 1.77 4.86 -6.21
N MET A 51 2.66 4.28 -7.00
CA MET A 51 3.22 4.96 -8.17
C MET A 51 2.15 5.29 -9.19
N ARG A 52 1.24 4.35 -9.44
CA ARG A 52 0.12 4.60 -10.34
C ARG A 52 -0.75 5.74 -9.84
N ARG A 53 -0.98 5.78 -8.52
CA ARG A 53 -1.73 6.89 -7.93
C ARG A 53 -1.09 8.24 -8.20
N ILE A 54 0.24 8.32 -8.04
CA ILE A 54 0.98 9.55 -8.28
C ILE A 54 0.92 9.94 -9.75
N GLU A 55 1.08 8.98 -10.66
CA GLU A 55 1.03 9.25 -12.09
C GLU A 55 -0.33 9.77 -12.55
N ASP A 56 -1.41 9.26 -11.95
CA ASP A 56 -2.76 9.63 -12.34
C ASP A 56 -3.20 10.98 -11.77
N GLU A 57 -2.51 11.49 -10.76
CA GLU A 57 -2.87 12.75 -10.12
C GLU A 57 -2.10 13.92 -10.71
N ARG A 58 -2.84 15.00 -10.96
CA ARG A 58 -2.24 16.24 -11.45
C ARG A 58 -1.34 16.90 -10.40
N TYR A 59 -1.76 16.81 -9.15
CA TYR A 59 -1.03 17.37 -8.01
C TYR A 59 -0.83 16.27 -6.97
N PRO A 60 0.22 15.45 -7.15
CA PRO A 60 0.43 14.32 -6.24
C PRO A 60 0.78 14.78 -4.82
N SER A 61 0.35 13.98 -3.86
CA SER A 61 0.56 14.26 -2.44
C SER A 61 2.05 14.15 -2.08
N ILE A 62 2.58 15.19 -1.46
CA ILE A 62 3.96 15.18 -0.96
C ILE A 62 4.18 14.08 0.09
N PRO A 63 3.27 13.89 1.08
CA PRO A 63 3.42 12.78 2.01
C PRO A 63 3.48 11.42 1.33
N MET A 64 2.72 11.20 0.26
CA MET A 64 2.76 9.95 -0.48
C MET A 64 4.10 9.77 -1.20
N ILE A 65 4.63 10.83 -1.80
CA ILE A 65 5.93 10.79 -2.46
C ILE A 65 7.02 10.46 -1.43
N ARG A 66 6.98 11.09 -0.26
CA ARG A 66 7.93 10.81 0.81
C ARG A 66 7.89 9.35 1.25
N ARG A 67 6.69 8.79 1.31
CA ARG A 67 6.51 7.37 1.65
C ARG A 67 7.21 6.48 0.63
N LEU A 68 7.04 6.78 -0.65
CA LEU A 68 7.70 6.02 -1.71
C LEU A 68 9.23 6.15 -1.66
N VAL A 69 9.73 7.34 -1.36
CA VAL A 69 11.17 7.55 -1.21
C VAL A 69 11.72 6.66 -0.10
N ALA A 70 11.03 6.61 1.04
CA ALA A 70 11.43 5.77 2.15
C ALA A 70 11.43 4.28 1.78
N LEU A 71 10.44 3.85 1.01
CA LEU A 71 10.34 2.45 0.57
C LEU A 71 11.41 2.09 -0.47
N ALA A 72 11.91 3.07 -1.20
CA ALA A 72 12.93 2.86 -2.23
C ALA A 72 14.35 2.76 -1.66
N GLU A 73 14.55 3.11 -0.40
CA GLU A 73 15.85 3.04 0.26
C GLU A 73 16.23 1.61 0.75
#